data_3f69b24d5c41813f0859133d936cb3a4
#
_entry.id   3f69b24d5c41813f0859133d936cb3a4
#
_cell.length_a   1.000
_cell.length_b   1.000
_cell.length_c   1.000
_cell.angle_alpha   90.00
_cell.angle_beta   90.00
_cell.angle_gamma   90.00
#
_symmetry.space_group_name_H-M   'P 1'
#
loop_
_entity.id
_entity.type
_entity.pdbx_description
1 polymer ?
#
loop_
_entity_poly.entity_id
_entity_poly.type
_entity_poly.pdbx_seq_one_letter_code
_entity_poly.pdbx_strand_id
1 'polypeptide(L)'
;MSVAAGTIEFVDHFCRAQALSTTPGMNGWTVKDTSPSGTPTYLCVTEDGGAMALTLAATSEAEIVTMYQNDVLPLDLAQLQRIGFIVKVAGVDSATQIAFGVASAQNDTLDSVAVNAWFRIDGSADTGKVVIETDDGVTDNDDNVTGQTLGSAYKKCEIDFGKGLGDIRFFIDGQPVGAETFSLLGITAGQNVQPFVQVQKASGTGVAAITIAQVFWQTRYSYGS
;
A
#
# COMPACT_ATOMS: atom_id res chain seq x y z
N MET A 1 14.48 -18.59 31.10
CA MET A 1 13.02 -18.59 30.83
C MET A 1 12.85 -18.38 29.36
N SER A 2 12.27 -19.35 28.65
CA SER A 2 11.92 -19.14 27.24
C SER A 2 10.70 -18.25 27.18
N VAL A 3 10.84 -17.06 26.66
CA VAL A 3 9.68 -16.21 26.40
C VAL A 3 9.00 -16.74 25.14
N ALA A 4 7.70 -16.95 25.21
CA ALA A 4 6.94 -17.43 24.07
C ALA A 4 7.00 -16.41 22.96
N ALA A 5 7.47 -16.82 21.77
CA ALA A 5 7.28 -16.03 20.57
C ALA A 5 5.77 -15.93 20.30
N GLY A 6 5.26 -14.75 20.09
CA GLY A 6 3.86 -14.49 19.80
C GLY A 6 3.67 -13.89 18.43
N THR A 7 2.43 -13.90 17.97
CA THR A 7 2.00 -13.19 16.77
C THR A 7 1.00 -12.11 17.18
N ILE A 8 1.22 -10.89 16.70
CA ILE A 8 0.25 -9.80 16.80
C ILE A 8 -0.43 -9.67 15.45
N GLU A 9 -1.74 -9.57 15.47
CA GLU A 9 -2.54 -9.23 14.32
C GLU A 9 -3.20 -7.87 14.56
N PHE A 10 -3.07 -6.99 13.58
CA PHE A 10 -3.76 -5.72 13.53
C PHE A 10 -4.75 -5.76 12.37
N VAL A 11 -5.94 -5.19 12.60
CA VAL A 11 -6.99 -5.07 11.58
C VAL A 11 -7.66 -3.71 11.73
N ASP A 12 -7.72 -2.95 10.65
CA ASP A 12 -8.48 -1.70 10.57
C ASP A 12 -9.55 -1.80 9.48
N HIS A 13 -10.79 -1.58 9.85
CA HIS A 13 -11.97 -1.62 8.96
C HIS A 13 -12.46 -0.22 8.57
N PHE A 14 -11.84 0.85 9.04
CA PHE A 14 -12.28 2.22 8.83
C PHE A 14 -13.77 2.48 9.16
N CYS A 15 -14.32 1.70 10.09
CA CYS A 15 -15.74 1.76 10.46
C CYS A 15 -16.12 2.98 11.30
N ARG A 16 -15.16 3.85 11.58
CA ARG A 16 -15.38 5.10 12.31
C ARG A 16 -15.29 6.25 11.32
N ALA A 17 -16.34 7.05 11.26
CA ALA A 17 -16.41 8.23 10.39
C ALA A 17 -15.40 9.29 10.83
N GLN A 18 -14.15 9.12 10.46
CA GLN A 18 -13.08 10.07 10.71
C GLN A 18 -12.39 10.39 9.38
N ALA A 19 -12.36 11.65 9.00
CA ALA A 19 -11.53 12.09 7.89
C ALA A 19 -10.06 11.89 8.23
N LEU A 20 -9.25 11.51 7.25
CA LEU A 20 -7.81 11.55 7.37
C LEU A 20 -7.35 13.01 7.51
N SER A 21 -6.24 13.21 8.19
CA SER A 21 -5.66 14.51 8.48
C SER A 21 -4.15 14.44 8.27
N THR A 22 -3.53 15.59 8.07
CA THR A 22 -2.06 15.74 8.05
C THR A 22 -1.44 15.55 9.43
N THR A 23 -2.26 15.45 10.48
CA THR A 23 -1.84 15.06 11.83
C THR A 23 -2.23 13.60 12.05
N PRO A 24 -1.34 12.76 12.62
CA PRO A 24 -1.66 11.37 12.88
C PRO A 24 -2.97 11.21 13.65
N GLY A 25 -3.88 10.49 13.04
CA GLY A 25 -5.19 10.20 13.59
C GLY A 25 -5.24 8.88 14.35
N MET A 26 -6.43 8.31 14.44
CA MET A 26 -6.64 7.01 15.06
C MET A 26 -5.88 5.92 14.31
N ASN A 27 -5.30 4.97 15.05
CA ASN A 27 -4.44 3.90 14.51
C ASN A 27 -3.19 4.40 13.76
N GLY A 28 -2.82 5.68 13.95
CA GLY A 28 -1.61 6.27 13.37
C GLY A 28 -1.74 6.70 11.90
N TRP A 29 -2.90 6.51 11.27
CA TRP A 29 -3.10 6.93 9.90
C TRP A 29 -3.03 8.44 9.70
N THR A 30 -2.32 8.84 8.67
CA THR A 30 -2.09 10.22 8.25
C THR A 30 -2.27 10.31 6.76
N VAL A 31 -2.70 11.46 6.27
CA VAL A 31 -2.65 11.79 4.85
C VAL A 31 -1.58 12.84 4.59
N LYS A 32 -0.85 12.66 3.51
CA LYS A 32 -0.05 13.71 2.87
C LYS A 32 -0.69 14.03 1.53
N ASP A 33 -1.04 15.27 1.34
CA ASP A 33 -1.55 15.83 0.09
C ASP A 33 -0.57 16.88 -0.39
N THR A 34 0.11 16.59 -1.50
CA THR A 34 1.08 17.49 -2.15
C THR A 34 0.58 18.01 -3.49
N SER A 35 -0.73 17.98 -3.67
CA SER A 35 -1.37 18.54 -4.87
C SER A 35 -1.16 20.05 -4.94
N PRO A 36 -0.52 20.59 -5.98
CA PRO A 36 -0.27 22.04 -6.10
C PRO A 36 -1.58 22.86 -6.22
N SER A 37 -2.56 22.28 -6.87
CA SER A 37 -3.93 22.78 -6.98
C SER A 37 -4.85 21.58 -7.24
N GLY A 38 -6.12 21.80 -7.20
CA GLY A 38 -7.07 20.71 -7.16
C GLY A 38 -7.53 20.43 -5.74
N THR A 39 -8.50 19.55 -5.61
CA THR A 39 -9.11 19.22 -4.32
C THR A 39 -9.38 17.72 -4.25
N PRO A 40 -8.34 16.90 -4.21
CA PRO A 40 -8.52 15.47 -3.99
C PRO A 40 -9.25 15.25 -2.67
N THR A 41 -9.92 14.13 -2.53
CA THR A 41 -10.63 13.78 -1.30
C THR A 41 -10.05 12.53 -0.67
N TYR A 42 -10.02 12.51 0.66
CA TYR A 42 -9.50 11.40 1.47
C TYR A 42 -10.36 11.27 2.72
N LEU A 43 -11.44 10.52 2.60
CA LEU A 43 -12.46 10.44 3.67
C LEU A 43 -13.07 9.04 3.78
N CYS A 44 -13.62 8.76 4.96
CA CYS A 44 -14.43 7.57 5.15
C CYS A 44 -15.72 7.67 4.33
N VAL A 45 -16.03 6.62 3.62
CA VAL A 45 -17.25 6.50 2.82
C VAL A 45 -18.23 5.52 3.47
N THR A 46 -19.53 5.74 3.20
CA THR A 46 -20.60 4.89 3.72
C THR A 46 -20.66 3.60 2.92
N GLU A 47 -20.08 2.55 3.48
CA GLU A 47 -20.16 1.17 2.98
C GLU A 47 -20.33 0.24 4.16
N ASP A 48 -20.82 -0.97 3.93
CA ASP A 48 -20.96 -2.00 4.97
C ASP A 48 -19.58 -2.29 5.60
N GLY A 49 -19.47 -2.05 6.90
CA GLY A 49 -18.22 -2.17 7.64
C GLY A 49 -17.32 -0.92 7.60
N GLY A 50 -17.70 0.12 6.83
CA GLY A 50 -16.89 1.32 6.60
C GLY A 50 -15.78 1.10 5.56
N ALA A 51 -15.33 2.19 4.96
CA ALA A 51 -14.17 2.18 4.06
C ALA A 51 -13.52 3.57 4.01
N MET A 52 -12.24 3.61 3.65
CA MET A 52 -11.48 4.83 3.37
C MET A 52 -11.33 4.98 1.86
N ALA A 53 -11.69 6.13 1.32
CA ALA A 53 -11.49 6.45 -0.09
C ALA A 53 -10.47 7.57 -0.27
N LEU A 54 -9.52 7.36 -1.15
CA LEU A 54 -8.63 8.38 -1.71
C LEU A 54 -9.05 8.59 -3.16
N THR A 55 -9.41 9.81 -3.54
CA THR A 55 -9.95 10.12 -4.88
C THR A 55 -9.33 11.40 -5.41
N LEU A 56 -8.75 11.35 -6.60
CA LEU A 56 -8.21 12.52 -7.28
C LEU A 56 -9.34 13.42 -7.81
N ALA A 57 -9.09 14.71 -7.96
CA ALA A 57 -10.04 15.65 -8.50
C ALA A 57 -10.02 15.68 -10.04
N ALA A 58 -11.11 16.08 -10.67
CA ALA A 58 -11.22 16.24 -12.12
C ALA A 58 -10.58 17.56 -12.61
N THR A 59 -9.40 17.87 -12.12
CA THR A 59 -8.62 19.05 -12.48
C THR A 59 -7.38 18.64 -13.27
N SER A 60 -6.90 19.50 -14.16
CA SER A 60 -5.77 19.18 -15.06
C SER A 60 -4.41 19.50 -14.43
N GLU A 61 -4.28 19.28 -13.14
CA GLU A 61 -3.04 19.48 -12.39
C GLU A 61 -2.46 18.16 -11.89
N ALA A 62 -1.18 18.20 -11.49
CA ALA A 62 -0.58 17.12 -10.74
C ALA A 62 -1.26 17.00 -9.37
N GLU A 63 -1.57 15.79 -8.97
CA GLU A 63 -2.12 15.49 -7.64
C GLU A 63 -1.44 14.26 -7.07
N ILE A 64 -1.08 14.31 -5.80
CA ILE A 64 -0.48 13.20 -5.06
C ILE A 64 -1.11 13.14 -3.67
N VAL A 65 -1.77 12.05 -3.38
CA VAL A 65 -2.37 11.79 -2.07
C VAL A 65 -1.82 10.47 -1.53
N THR A 66 -1.19 10.53 -0.37
CA THR A 66 -0.63 9.36 0.31
C THR A 66 -1.31 9.16 1.65
N MET A 67 -1.80 7.95 1.92
CA MET A 67 -2.22 7.47 3.23
C MET A 67 -1.15 6.54 3.80
N TYR A 68 -0.62 6.85 4.99
CA TYR A 68 0.52 6.17 5.57
C TYR A 68 0.54 6.38 7.11
N GLN A 69 1.55 5.93 7.81
CA GLN A 69 1.66 6.11 9.27
C GLN A 69 2.70 7.16 9.67
N ASN A 70 2.75 8.28 8.94
CA ASN A 70 3.56 9.47 9.26
C ASN A 70 5.05 9.17 9.48
N ASP A 71 5.59 8.22 8.74
CA ASP A 71 6.98 7.75 8.82
C ASP A 71 7.42 7.28 10.22
N VAL A 72 6.47 6.86 11.04
CA VAL A 72 6.77 6.18 12.32
C VAL A 72 7.38 4.80 12.07
N LEU A 73 7.10 4.18 10.92
CA LEU A 73 7.64 2.89 10.46
C LEU A 73 7.46 1.79 11.52
N PRO A 74 6.22 1.42 11.86
CA PRO A 74 5.95 0.57 13.02
C PRO A 74 6.23 -0.92 12.79
N LEU A 75 6.51 -1.33 11.55
CA LEU A 75 6.66 -2.73 11.18
C LEU A 75 8.14 -3.06 10.92
N ASP A 76 8.73 -3.91 11.76
CA ASP A 76 10.01 -4.55 11.47
C ASP A 76 9.80 -5.55 10.33
N LEU A 77 10.42 -5.31 9.20
CA LEU A 77 10.26 -6.11 7.99
C LEU A 77 10.70 -7.57 8.18
N ALA A 78 11.71 -7.80 9.03
CA ALA A 78 12.18 -9.16 9.35
C ALA A 78 11.19 -9.95 10.22
N GLN A 79 10.29 -9.26 10.92
CA GLN A 79 9.26 -9.86 11.77
C GLN A 79 7.88 -9.90 11.10
N LEU A 80 7.69 -9.14 10.05
CA LEU A 80 6.44 -9.10 9.30
C LEU A 80 6.14 -10.47 8.68
N GLN A 81 4.94 -10.96 8.87
CA GLN A 81 4.50 -12.25 8.31
C GLN A 81 3.64 -12.05 7.08
N ARG A 82 2.74 -11.09 7.15
CA ARG A 82 1.87 -10.72 6.03
C ARG A 82 1.29 -9.33 6.26
N ILE A 83 0.95 -8.69 5.17
CA ILE A 83 0.08 -7.53 5.13
C ILE A 83 -0.94 -7.72 4.02
N GLY A 84 -2.14 -7.18 4.22
CA GLY A 84 -3.17 -7.25 3.20
C GLY A 84 -4.12 -6.08 3.24
N PHE A 85 -4.78 -5.90 2.10
CA PHE A 85 -5.71 -4.84 1.81
C PHE A 85 -6.96 -5.44 1.15
N ILE A 86 -8.14 -5.02 1.59
CA ILE A 86 -9.37 -5.27 0.84
C ILE A 86 -9.72 -3.97 0.13
N VAL A 87 -9.56 -3.95 -1.18
CA VAL A 87 -9.64 -2.72 -1.98
C VAL A 87 -10.50 -2.88 -3.21
N LYS A 88 -11.03 -1.78 -3.71
CA LYS A 88 -11.53 -1.62 -5.06
C LYS A 88 -10.97 -0.35 -5.67
N VAL A 89 -10.90 -0.32 -7.01
CA VAL A 89 -10.27 0.76 -7.77
C VAL A 89 -11.22 1.23 -8.86
N ALA A 90 -11.21 2.52 -9.13
CA ALA A 90 -12.00 3.12 -10.19
C ALA A 90 -11.24 4.27 -10.86
N GLY A 91 -11.62 4.62 -12.08
CA GLY A 91 -11.18 5.84 -12.76
C GLY A 91 -9.71 5.87 -13.16
N VAL A 92 -9.02 4.74 -13.20
CA VAL A 92 -7.63 4.67 -13.68
C VAL A 92 -7.60 5.01 -15.18
N ASP A 93 -6.77 5.97 -15.54
CA ASP A 93 -6.49 6.37 -16.91
C ASP A 93 -4.98 6.48 -17.15
N SER A 94 -4.57 6.83 -18.37
CA SER A 94 -3.17 6.88 -18.75
C SER A 94 -2.29 7.90 -18.00
N ALA A 95 -2.86 8.75 -17.18
CA ALA A 95 -2.13 9.74 -16.39
C ALA A 95 -2.06 9.37 -14.91
N THR A 96 -2.74 8.31 -14.48
CA THR A 96 -2.94 7.99 -13.07
C THR A 96 -2.18 6.74 -12.65
N GLN A 97 -1.69 6.76 -11.40
CA GLN A 97 -1.02 5.64 -10.76
C GLN A 97 -1.58 5.43 -9.35
N ILE A 98 -1.65 4.18 -8.94
CA ILE A 98 -2.02 3.76 -7.58
C ILE A 98 -0.99 2.75 -7.10
N ALA A 99 -0.44 2.94 -5.89
CA ALA A 99 0.40 1.96 -5.23
C ALA A 99 -0.12 1.68 -3.81
N PHE A 100 -0.08 0.43 -3.35
CA PHE A 100 -0.44 0.06 -1.99
C PHE A 100 0.28 -1.21 -1.53
N GLY A 101 0.75 -1.20 -0.29
CA GLY A 101 1.54 -2.27 0.28
C GLY A 101 2.29 -1.82 1.52
N VAL A 102 3.58 -2.11 1.60
CA VAL A 102 4.49 -1.58 2.61
C VAL A 102 5.57 -0.73 1.96
N ALA A 103 6.00 0.30 2.67
CA ALA A 103 7.04 1.21 2.24
C ALA A 103 7.90 1.66 3.42
N SER A 104 9.14 2.03 3.15
CA SER A 104 9.97 2.83 4.05
C SER A 104 9.41 4.25 4.19
N ALA A 105 10.23 5.27 4.40
CA ALA A 105 9.75 6.64 4.47
C ALA A 105 9.03 7.06 3.18
N GLN A 106 7.94 7.83 3.35
CA GLN A 106 7.12 8.31 2.24
C GLN A 106 7.93 9.20 1.30
N ASN A 107 7.72 9.01 0.00
CA ASN A 107 8.19 9.88 -1.06
C ASN A 107 7.05 10.14 -2.06
N ASP A 108 6.98 11.36 -2.60
CA ASP A 108 5.97 11.73 -3.60
C ASP A 108 6.22 11.05 -4.95
N THR A 109 7.48 10.71 -5.23
CA THR A 109 7.88 9.89 -6.38
C THR A 109 7.95 8.42 -5.92
N LEU A 110 7.10 7.56 -6.43
CA LEU A 110 7.03 6.15 -6.03
C LEU A 110 8.39 5.45 -6.20
N ASP A 111 9.03 5.62 -7.35
CA ASP A 111 10.33 5.03 -7.67
C ASP A 111 11.50 5.58 -6.80
N SER A 112 11.24 6.53 -5.91
CA SER A 112 12.21 7.06 -4.93
C SER A 112 11.94 6.56 -3.50
N VAL A 113 10.99 5.68 -3.31
CA VAL A 113 10.76 5.00 -2.02
C VAL A 113 11.82 3.90 -1.88
N ALA A 114 12.75 4.08 -0.97
CA ALA A 114 13.98 3.29 -0.91
C ALA A 114 13.78 1.80 -0.58
N VAL A 115 12.72 1.45 0.12
CA VAL A 115 12.35 0.04 0.38
C VAL A 115 10.85 -0.09 0.27
N ASN A 116 10.39 -1.01 -0.54
CA ASN A 116 8.98 -1.26 -0.72
C ASN A 116 8.69 -2.75 -1.05
N ALA A 117 7.44 -3.13 -0.85
CA ALA A 117 6.79 -4.29 -1.45
C ALA A 117 5.33 -3.92 -1.61
N TRP A 118 4.86 -3.79 -2.84
CA TRP A 118 3.53 -3.29 -3.11
C TRP A 118 2.88 -3.84 -4.38
N PHE A 119 1.58 -3.63 -4.47
CA PHE A 119 0.81 -3.68 -5.69
C PHE A 119 0.78 -2.28 -6.31
N ARG A 120 1.01 -2.18 -7.59
CA ARG A 120 0.96 -0.93 -8.35
C ARG A 120 -0.01 -1.08 -9.51
N ILE A 121 -0.68 0.00 -9.88
CA ILE A 121 -1.50 0.11 -11.07
C ILE A 121 -1.04 1.38 -11.77
N ASP A 122 -0.50 1.22 -12.97
CA ASP A 122 -0.11 2.32 -13.83
C ASP A 122 -1.05 2.34 -15.05
N GLY A 123 -1.81 3.40 -15.19
CA GLY A 123 -2.74 3.53 -16.29
C GLY A 123 -2.06 3.79 -17.63
N SER A 124 -0.81 4.30 -17.62
CA SER A 124 -0.01 4.53 -18.84
C SER A 124 0.69 3.27 -19.33
N ALA A 125 1.05 2.39 -18.41
CA ALA A 125 1.68 1.12 -18.68
C ALA A 125 0.67 -0.02 -18.48
N ASP A 126 0.89 -1.15 -19.12
CA ASP A 126 0.16 -2.40 -18.89
C ASP A 126 -1.37 -2.32 -18.92
N THR A 127 -1.91 -1.25 -19.47
CA THR A 127 -3.36 -1.01 -19.62
C THR A 127 -4.14 -1.09 -18.29
N GLY A 128 -3.55 -0.59 -17.20
CA GLY A 128 -4.15 -0.58 -15.86
C GLY A 128 -4.19 -1.95 -15.20
N LYS A 129 -3.37 -2.89 -15.62
CA LYS A 129 -3.18 -4.15 -14.90
C LYS A 129 -2.44 -3.94 -13.60
N VAL A 130 -2.63 -4.87 -12.68
CA VAL A 130 -1.87 -4.90 -11.44
C VAL A 130 -0.45 -5.37 -11.73
N VAL A 131 0.49 -4.58 -11.29
CA VAL A 131 1.92 -4.85 -11.26
C VAL A 131 2.31 -5.13 -9.81
N ILE A 132 3.25 -5.99 -9.58
CA ILE A 132 3.85 -6.23 -8.28
C ILE A 132 5.33 -5.87 -8.32
N GLU A 133 5.82 -5.31 -7.24
CA GLU A 133 7.13 -4.70 -7.18
C GLU A 133 7.74 -4.88 -5.78
N THR A 134 9.05 -5.07 -5.72
CA THR A 134 9.85 -5.00 -4.50
C THR A 134 11.15 -4.26 -4.77
N ASP A 135 11.48 -3.31 -3.89
CA ASP A 135 12.77 -2.62 -3.89
C ASP A 135 13.39 -2.72 -2.48
N ASP A 136 14.67 -3.03 -2.40
CA ASP A 136 15.43 -3.11 -1.16
C ASP A 136 16.60 -2.10 -1.09
N GLY A 137 16.60 -1.14 -2.01
CA GLY A 137 17.65 -0.14 -2.17
C GLY A 137 18.91 -0.67 -2.87
N VAL A 138 18.94 -1.95 -3.23
CA VAL A 138 20.04 -2.61 -3.95
C VAL A 138 19.53 -3.35 -5.18
N THR A 139 18.43 -4.07 -5.00
CA THR A 139 17.75 -4.83 -6.05
C THR A 139 16.35 -4.28 -6.20
N ASP A 140 16.06 -3.79 -7.37
CA ASP A 140 14.78 -3.28 -7.77
C ASP A 140 14.12 -4.30 -8.72
N ASN A 141 13.00 -4.86 -8.31
CA ASN A 141 12.21 -5.79 -9.10
C ASN A 141 10.95 -5.07 -9.58
N ASP A 142 11.13 -4.27 -10.61
CA ASP A 142 10.09 -3.44 -11.17
C ASP A 142 9.12 -4.21 -12.08
N ASP A 143 7.92 -3.66 -12.15
CA ASP A 143 6.93 -3.84 -13.23
C ASP A 143 6.60 -5.28 -13.58
N ASN A 144 6.54 -6.18 -12.58
CA ASN A 144 6.11 -7.55 -12.83
C ASN A 144 4.59 -7.63 -12.99
N VAL A 145 4.14 -7.70 -14.23
CA VAL A 145 2.72 -7.66 -14.60
C VAL A 145 2.01 -8.96 -14.23
N THR A 146 1.00 -8.88 -13.38
CA THR A 146 0.26 -10.07 -12.91
C THR A 146 -0.78 -10.60 -13.88
N GLY A 147 -1.15 -9.84 -14.89
CA GLY A 147 -2.28 -10.13 -15.77
C GLY A 147 -3.66 -9.84 -15.15
N GLN A 148 -3.72 -9.49 -13.86
CA GLN A 148 -4.96 -9.15 -13.14
C GLN A 148 -5.29 -7.67 -13.25
N THR A 149 -6.56 -7.33 -13.10
CA THR A 149 -7.04 -5.94 -12.97
C THR A 149 -7.85 -5.81 -11.70
N LEU A 150 -7.73 -4.68 -11.02
CA LEU A 150 -8.65 -4.27 -9.97
C LEU A 150 -9.73 -3.38 -10.59
N GLY A 151 -10.95 -3.55 -10.15
CA GLY A 151 -12.10 -2.80 -10.62
C GLY A 151 -13.01 -2.39 -9.47
N SER A 152 -14.30 -2.17 -9.77
CA SER A 152 -15.31 -1.70 -8.80
C SER A 152 -15.74 -2.75 -7.78
N ALA A 153 -15.36 -4.01 -7.94
CA ALA A 153 -15.56 -5.05 -6.93
C ALA A 153 -14.37 -5.11 -5.99
N TYR A 154 -14.63 -5.30 -4.70
CA TYR A 154 -13.57 -5.50 -3.73
C TYR A 154 -12.75 -6.75 -4.03
N LYS A 155 -11.45 -6.61 -3.90
CA LYS A 155 -10.45 -7.67 -4.01
C LYS A 155 -9.60 -7.69 -2.75
N LYS A 156 -9.25 -8.89 -2.29
CA LYS A 156 -8.29 -9.08 -1.21
C LYS A 156 -6.89 -9.22 -1.82
N CYS A 157 -6.03 -8.25 -1.58
CA CYS A 157 -4.63 -8.25 -1.99
C CYS A 157 -3.74 -8.50 -0.77
N GLU A 158 -2.87 -9.49 -0.81
CA GLU A 158 -2.00 -9.87 0.30
C GLU A 158 -0.54 -10.00 -0.16
N ILE A 159 0.38 -9.57 0.70
CA ILE A 159 1.82 -9.79 0.56
C ILE A 159 2.24 -10.68 1.73
N ASP A 160 2.80 -11.84 1.43
CA ASP A 160 3.23 -12.85 2.40
C ASP A 160 4.75 -12.85 2.52
N PHE A 161 5.24 -12.56 3.71
CA PHE A 161 6.63 -12.61 4.13
C PHE A 161 6.93 -13.87 4.98
N GLY A 162 5.96 -14.75 5.14
CA GLY A 162 6.05 -15.91 6.05
C GLY A 162 7.18 -16.88 5.74
N LYS A 163 7.69 -16.87 4.52
CA LYS A 163 8.87 -17.64 4.10
C LYS A 163 10.19 -16.88 4.24
N GLY A 164 10.14 -15.67 4.77
CA GLY A 164 11.28 -14.78 4.92
C GLY A 164 11.50 -13.89 3.70
N LEU A 165 12.45 -12.97 3.83
CA LEU A 165 12.70 -11.90 2.85
C LEU A 165 13.28 -12.39 1.52
N GLY A 166 13.65 -13.65 1.41
CA GLY A 166 14.11 -14.25 0.15
C GLY A 166 13.02 -14.93 -0.68
N ASP A 167 11.78 -15.00 -0.17
CA ASP A 167 10.65 -15.63 -0.89
C ASP A 167 9.35 -14.88 -0.53
N ILE A 168 9.22 -13.65 -1.01
CA ILE A 168 8.04 -12.80 -0.81
C ILE A 168 7.02 -13.17 -1.88
N ARG A 169 5.77 -13.31 -1.49
CA ARG A 169 4.68 -13.74 -2.36
C ARG A 169 3.50 -12.79 -2.34
N PHE A 170 2.92 -12.60 -3.50
CA PHE A 170 1.75 -11.75 -3.70
C PHE A 170 0.53 -12.59 -4.05
N PHE A 171 -0.63 -12.22 -3.50
CA PHE A 171 -1.89 -12.92 -3.72
C PHE A 171 -3.01 -11.92 -4.00
N ILE A 172 -3.90 -12.27 -4.93
CA ILE A 172 -5.17 -11.58 -5.16
C ILE A 172 -6.29 -12.61 -5.01
N ASP A 173 -7.24 -12.36 -4.10
CA ASP A 173 -8.32 -13.28 -3.73
C ASP A 173 -7.82 -14.71 -3.39
N GLY A 174 -6.67 -14.79 -2.72
CA GLY A 174 -6.06 -16.05 -2.32
C GLY A 174 -5.35 -16.81 -3.45
N GLN A 175 -5.32 -16.27 -4.66
CA GLN A 175 -4.56 -16.83 -5.76
C GLN A 175 -3.19 -16.16 -5.85
N PRO A 176 -2.10 -16.92 -5.94
CA PRO A 176 -0.78 -16.34 -6.14
C PRO A 176 -0.73 -15.60 -7.48
N VAL A 177 -0.09 -14.45 -7.49
CA VAL A 177 0.13 -13.63 -8.68
C VAL A 177 1.62 -13.34 -8.85
N GLY A 178 2.04 -13.17 -10.11
CA GLY A 178 3.45 -13.09 -10.46
C GLY A 178 4.06 -14.49 -10.67
N ALA A 179 4.98 -14.55 -11.63
CA ALA A 179 5.67 -15.82 -11.99
C ALA A 179 7.04 -15.95 -11.30
N GLU A 180 7.50 -14.91 -10.65
CA GLU A 180 8.84 -14.79 -10.10
C GLU A 180 8.83 -14.82 -8.58
N THR A 181 9.99 -15.09 -7.99
CA THR A 181 10.22 -14.96 -6.56
C THR A 181 10.76 -13.57 -6.28
N PHE A 182 10.05 -12.83 -5.45
CA PHE A 182 10.45 -11.50 -5.00
C PHE A 182 11.28 -11.59 -3.73
N SER A 183 12.25 -10.71 -3.58
CA SER A 183 13.12 -10.69 -2.41
C SER A 183 13.44 -9.27 -1.96
N LEU A 184 13.74 -9.12 -0.67
CA LEU A 184 14.23 -7.90 -0.02
C LEU A 184 15.51 -8.23 0.77
N LEU A 185 16.42 -8.99 0.18
CA LEU A 185 17.64 -9.44 0.85
C LEU A 185 18.73 -8.36 0.94
N GLY A 186 18.62 -7.27 0.17
CA GLY A 186 19.54 -6.14 0.21
C GLY A 186 19.30 -5.17 1.38
N ILE A 187 18.19 -5.32 2.11
CA ILE A 187 17.89 -4.41 3.23
C ILE A 187 18.91 -4.49 4.35
N THR A 188 19.08 -3.37 5.04
CA THR A 188 19.84 -3.31 6.29
C THR A 188 19.08 -4.02 7.41
N ALA A 189 19.79 -4.71 8.29
CA ALA A 189 19.19 -5.32 9.48
C ALA A 189 18.44 -4.27 10.33
N GLY A 190 17.21 -4.58 10.73
CA GLY A 190 16.34 -3.64 11.47
C GLY A 190 15.62 -2.64 10.57
N GLN A 191 15.50 -2.91 9.28
CA GLN A 191 14.71 -2.09 8.36
C GLN A 191 13.23 -2.14 8.78
N ASN A 192 12.70 -0.96 9.07
CA ASN A 192 11.29 -0.78 9.39
C ASN A 192 10.54 -0.17 8.21
N VAL A 193 9.27 -0.55 8.11
CA VAL A 193 8.33 -0.09 7.08
C VAL A 193 6.99 0.29 7.69
N GLN A 194 6.12 0.82 6.89
CA GLN A 194 4.75 1.20 7.24
C GLN A 194 3.77 0.72 6.17
N PRO A 195 2.50 0.51 6.51
CA PRO A 195 1.45 0.40 5.51
C PRO A 195 1.37 1.71 4.71
N PHE A 196 1.21 1.55 3.40
CA PHE A 196 1.32 2.66 2.46
C PHE A 196 0.27 2.53 1.36
N VAL A 197 -0.39 3.64 1.03
CA VAL A 197 -1.29 3.75 -0.11
C VAL A 197 -1.11 5.13 -0.74
N GLN A 198 -0.80 5.18 -2.03
CA GLN A 198 -0.67 6.43 -2.77
C GLN A 198 -1.50 6.38 -4.05
N VAL A 199 -2.20 7.47 -4.33
CA VAL A 199 -2.90 7.73 -5.59
C VAL A 199 -2.36 9.01 -6.17
N GLN A 200 -1.95 8.99 -7.42
CA GLN A 200 -1.34 10.16 -8.05
C GLN A 200 -1.69 10.29 -9.52
N LYS A 201 -1.54 11.50 -10.04
CA LYS A 201 -1.48 11.82 -11.47
C LYS A 201 -0.49 12.94 -11.73
N ALA A 202 0.18 12.89 -12.86
CA ALA A 202 1.09 13.96 -13.29
C ALA A 202 0.34 15.14 -13.94
N SER A 203 -0.80 14.86 -14.57
CA SER A 203 -1.63 15.84 -15.29
C SER A 203 -2.97 15.20 -15.69
N GLY A 204 -3.78 15.94 -16.42
CA GLY A 204 -5.04 15.41 -16.97
C GLY A 204 -6.20 15.45 -15.97
N THR A 205 -7.38 15.14 -16.45
CA THR A 205 -8.64 15.20 -15.69
C THR A 205 -9.08 13.84 -15.13
N GLY A 206 -8.16 12.86 -15.10
CA GLY A 206 -8.43 11.54 -14.54
C GLY A 206 -8.80 11.60 -13.07
N VAL A 207 -9.79 10.81 -12.67
CA VAL A 207 -10.37 10.76 -11.33
C VAL A 207 -10.12 9.38 -10.73
N ALA A 208 -8.85 8.97 -10.72
CA ALA A 208 -8.50 7.69 -10.12
C ALA A 208 -8.84 7.68 -8.63
N ALA A 209 -9.36 6.56 -8.19
CA ALA A 209 -9.73 6.35 -6.79
C ALA A 209 -9.38 4.94 -6.35
N ILE A 210 -8.91 4.82 -5.10
CA ILE A 210 -8.85 3.57 -4.36
C ILE A 210 -9.77 3.67 -3.15
N THR A 211 -10.61 2.67 -2.96
CA THR A 211 -11.43 2.52 -1.75
C THR A 211 -10.94 1.31 -0.99
N ILE A 212 -10.63 1.50 0.28
CA ILE A 212 -10.01 0.52 1.17
C ILE A 212 -11.01 0.16 2.26
N ALA A 213 -11.56 -1.05 2.21
CA ALA A 213 -12.47 -1.54 3.24
C ALA A 213 -11.71 -2.06 4.46
N GLN A 214 -10.50 -2.57 4.26
CA GLN A 214 -9.71 -3.15 5.34
C GLN A 214 -8.22 -3.07 5.03
N VAL A 215 -7.43 -2.79 6.06
CA VAL A 215 -5.99 -3.06 6.10
C VAL A 215 -5.72 -3.98 7.28
N PHE A 216 -4.91 -5.00 7.08
CA PHE A 216 -4.50 -5.88 8.16
C PHE A 216 -3.04 -6.28 7.99
N TRP A 217 -2.36 -6.55 9.10
CA TRP A 217 -1.03 -7.17 9.08
C TRP A 217 -0.83 -8.10 10.26
N GLN A 218 0.11 -8.99 10.11
CA GLN A 218 0.53 -9.94 11.12
C GLN A 218 2.04 -9.89 11.27
N THR A 219 2.51 -9.71 12.48
CA THR A 219 3.94 -9.67 12.80
C THR A 219 4.28 -10.64 13.93
N ARG A 220 5.47 -11.21 13.87
CA ARG A 220 6.05 -11.93 15.02
C ARG A 220 6.66 -10.94 15.98
N TYR A 221 6.67 -11.30 17.23
CA TYR A 221 7.49 -10.62 18.22
C TYR A 221 8.02 -11.62 19.24
N SER A 222 9.20 -11.33 19.78
CA SER A 222 9.73 -12.02 20.93
C SER A 222 9.94 -10.99 22.03
N TYR A 223 9.33 -11.19 23.18
CA TYR A 223 9.67 -10.39 24.35
C TYR A 223 11.00 -10.87 24.90
N GLY A 224 12.04 -10.08 24.69
CA GLY A 224 13.31 -10.10 25.38
C GLY A 224 14.11 -11.40 25.28
N SER A 225 15.25 -11.30 24.74
CA SER A 225 16.39 -12.19 25.06
C SER A 225 17.21 -11.58 26.18
#